data_8d6a1a1a83642c13c2749628683033da
#
_entry.id   8d6a1a1a83642c13c2749628683033da
#
_cell.length_a   1.000
_cell.length_b   1.000
_cell.length_c   1.000
_cell.angle_alpha   90.00
_cell.angle_beta   90.00
_cell.angle_gamma   90.00
#
_symmetry.space_group_name_H-M   'P 1'
#
loop_
_entity.id
_entity.type
_entity.pdbx_description
1 polymer ?
#
loop_
_entity_poly.entity_id
_entity_poly.type
_entity_poly.pdbx_seq_one_letter_code
_entity_poly.pdbx_strand_id
1 'polypeptide(L)'
;MTATAPARERVLMEGSEALARAAIVSGCRFFAGYPMTPFTEVLEHFAKLLPAAGGVCINAESELEAVGMTWGALSTGARAACGSTGQGLSLMQESFSEITLAELPLVVFNMARGQQDYYQATRGGGHGDYRHIVLAPQDVKEGVEHVQLAFHLADKWRNPVLVYGDYLLAHTQEAISIEPMSFPELPKKGWAVDGTQTGSGQSRGVTPLGVAKTGQAAMGQEGKAQYIATKIPLMEREVRF
;
A
#
# COMPACT_ATOMS: atom_id res chain seq x y z
N MET A 1 -26.37 -25.46 25.51
CA MET A 1 -26.82 -24.22 24.87
C MET A 1 -25.62 -23.46 24.44
N THR A 2 -25.24 -23.54 23.17
CA THR A 2 -24.17 -22.77 22.56
C THR A 2 -24.65 -21.35 22.38
N ALA A 3 -24.08 -20.42 23.14
CA ALA A 3 -24.35 -19.00 22.96
C ALA A 3 -23.94 -18.59 21.55
N THR A 4 -24.90 -18.26 20.71
CA THR A 4 -24.66 -17.65 19.40
C THR A 4 -23.99 -16.30 19.65
N ALA A 5 -22.79 -16.10 19.10
CA ALA A 5 -22.16 -14.79 19.14
C ALA A 5 -23.14 -13.73 18.59
N PRO A 6 -23.20 -12.53 19.17
CA PRO A 6 -24.12 -11.49 18.69
C PRO A 6 -23.84 -11.24 17.20
N ALA A 7 -24.92 -11.15 16.43
CA ALA A 7 -24.85 -10.83 15.02
C ALA A 7 -24.06 -9.50 14.85
N ARG A 8 -22.98 -9.52 14.12
CA ARG A 8 -22.16 -8.33 13.85
C ARG A 8 -23.02 -7.33 13.09
N GLU A 9 -23.00 -6.09 13.53
CA GLU A 9 -23.71 -5.01 12.86
C GLU A 9 -23.10 -4.80 11.47
N ARG A 10 -23.91 -5.02 10.44
CA ARG A 10 -23.54 -4.72 9.05
C ARG A 10 -24.07 -3.34 8.69
N VAL A 11 -23.23 -2.52 8.13
CA VAL A 11 -23.57 -1.18 7.65
C VAL A 11 -23.50 -1.16 6.13
N LEU A 12 -24.55 -0.62 5.51
CA LEU A 12 -24.53 -0.38 4.07
C LEU A 12 -23.57 0.77 3.79
N MET A 13 -22.52 0.51 3.01
CA MET A 13 -21.54 1.53 2.63
C MET A 13 -21.04 1.30 1.23
N GLU A 14 -20.54 2.36 0.61
CA GLU A 14 -19.89 2.32 -0.69
C GLU A 14 -18.50 1.71 -0.61
N GLY A 15 -18.05 1.08 -1.69
CA GLY A 15 -16.75 0.44 -1.71
C GLY A 15 -15.59 1.38 -1.41
N SER A 16 -15.61 2.60 -1.96
CA SER A 16 -14.63 3.66 -1.65
C SER A 16 -14.54 3.97 -0.14
N GLU A 17 -15.67 4.06 0.55
CA GLU A 17 -15.73 4.25 2.00
C GLU A 17 -15.19 3.01 2.73
N ALA A 18 -15.60 1.83 2.30
CA ALA A 18 -15.19 0.57 2.90
C ALA A 18 -13.68 0.35 2.84
N LEU A 19 -13.06 0.64 1.70
CA LEU A 19 -11.62 0.54 1.51
C LEU A 19 -10.85 1.54 2.41
N ALA A 20 -11.32 2.80 2.51
CA ALA A 20 -10.71 3.79 3.38
C ALA A 20 -10.81 3.38 4.87
N ARG A 21 -11.96 2.88 5.31
CA ARG A 21 -12.15 2.38 6.68
C ARG A 21 -11.26 1.17 6.97
N ALA A 22 -11.14 0.23 6.04
CA ALA A 22 -10.27 -0.94 6.16
C ALA A 22 -8.79 -0.53 6.33
N ALA A 23 -8.34 0.48 5.59
CA ALA A 23 -6.99 1.01 5.74
C ALA A 23 -6.76 1.65 7.11
N ILE A 24 -7.73 2.43 7.60
CA ILE A 24 -7.66 3.07 8.92
C ILE A 24 -7.61 2.03 10.04
N VAL A 25 -8.43 0.99 9.96
CA VAL A 25 -8.44 -0.16 10.88
C VAL A 25 -7.11 -0.91 10.83
N SER A 26 -6.49 -1.00 9.65
CA SER A 26 -5.14 -1.56 9.48
C SER A 26 -4.01 -0.67 10.02
N GLY A 27 -4.33 0.48 10.60
CA GLY A 27 -3.34 1.39 11.18
C GLY A 27 -2.74 2.38 10.17
N CYS A 28 -3.32 2.59 9.00
CA CYS A 28 -2.94 3.69 8.11
C CYS A 28 -3.12 5.03 8.82
N ARG A 29 -2.09 5.88 8.80
CA ARG A 29 -2.10 7.21 9.44
C ARG A 29 -1.65 8.34 8.53
N PHE A 30 -1.26 8.02 7.30
CA PHE A 30 -0.96 9.01 6.28
C PHE A 30 -1.54 8.56 4.95
N PHE A 31 -2.22 9.47 4.28
CA PHE A 31 -2.71 9.27 2.93
C PHE A 31 -2.48 10.52 2.09
N ALA A 32 -2.00 10.34 0.86
CA ALA A 32 -1.91 11.42 -0.11
C ALA A 32 -2.42 10.97 -1.46
N GLY A 33 -3.11 11.86 -2.17
CA GLY A 33 -3.64 11.58 -3.50
C GLY A 33 -3.93 12.85 -4.28
N TYR A 34 -4.07 12.71 -5.59
CA TYR A 34 -4.59 13.73 -6.48
C TYR A 34 -5.97 13.27 -6.99
N PRO A 35 -7.01 14.11 -6.97
CA PRO A 35 -8.37 13.70 -7.30
C PRO A 35 -8.49 13.33 -8.79
N MET A 36 -8.82 12.09 -9.07
CA MET A 36 -9.02 11.55 -10.41
C MET A 36 -10.03 10.41 -10.38
N THR A 37 -11.19 10.59 -11.03
CA THR A 37 -12.26 9.58 -11.06
C THR A 37 -11.79 8.28 -11.75
N PRO A 38 -12.06 7.10 -11.18
CA PRO A 38 -12.92 6.78 -10.03
C PRO A 38 -12.19 6.65 -8.68
N PHE A 39 -11.06 7.27 -8.51
CA PHE A 39 -10.29 7.27 -7.26
C PHE A 39 -10.68 8.43 -6.32
N THR A 40 -11.30 9.49 -6.84
CA THR A 40 -11.63 10.71 -6.08
C THR A 40 -12.39 10.39 -4.78
N GLU A 41 -13.36 9.51 -4.83
CA GLU A 41 -14.21 9.14 -3.69
C GLU A 41 -13.40 8.44 -2.60
N VAL A 42 -12.42 7.63 -2.97
CA VAL A 42 -11.47 7.01 -2.00
C VAL A 42 -10.71 8.11 -1.25
N LEU A 43 -10.17 9.10 -1.99
CA LEU A 43 -9.45 10.23 -1.40
C LEU A 43 -10.35 11.06 -0.47
N GLU A 44 -11.59 11.33 -0.88
CA GLU A 44 -12.57 12.06 -0.08
C GLU A 44 -12.89 11.34 1.25
N HIS A 45 -13.08 10.02 1.20
CA HIS A 45 -13.29 9.23 2.41
C HIS A 45 -12.08 9.23 3.33
N PHE A 46 -10.87 9.17 2.80
CA PHE A 46 -9.66 9.34 3.62
C PHE A 46 -9.59 10.74 4.24
N ALA A 47 -9.88 11.79 3.48
CA ALA A 47 -9.88 13.17 3.99
C ALA A 47 -10.91 13.37 5.11
N LYS A 48 -12.06 12.71 5.02
CA LYS A 48 -13.12 12.79 6.03
C LYS A 48 -12.83 11.97 7.29
N LEU A 49 -12.27 10.77 7.13
CA LEU A 49 -12.21 9.78 8.21
C LEU A 49 -10.83 9.74 8.92
N LEU A 50 -9.74 9.95 8.18
CA LEU A 50 -8.39 9.74 8.69
C LEU A 50 -7.99 10.72 9.81
N PRO A 51 -8.37 12.02 9.77
CA PRO A 51 -8.07 12.95 10.87
C PRO A 51 -8.65 12.53 12.22
N ALA A 52 -9.88 11.99 12.23
CA ALA A 52 -10.50 11.49 13.45
C ALA A 52 -9.78 10.27 14.05
N ALA A 53 -9.03 9.54 13.23
CA ALA A 53 -8.18 8.43 13.65
C ALA A 53 -6.75 8.86 14.02
N GLY A 54 -6.48 10.17 14.09
CA GLY A 54 -5.15 10.72 14.41
C GLY A 54 -4.16 10.66 13.24
N GLY A 55 -4.66 10.54 12.01
CA GLY A 55 -3.84 10.55 10.80
C GLY A 55 -3.96 11.85 10.00
N VAL A 56 -3.24 11.90 8.90
CA VAL A 56 -3.18 13.05 7.98
C VAL A 56 -3.54 12.59 6.57
N CYS A 57 -4.47 13.31 5.94
CA CYS A 57 -4.78 13.15 4.52
C CYS A 57 -4.43 14.43 3.78
N ILE A 58 -3.71 14.31 2.66
CA ILE A 58 -3.28 15.45 1.84
C ILE A 58 -3.83 15.30 0.43
N ASN A 59 -4.50 16.36 -0.04
CA ASN A 59 -4.80 16.54 -1.45
C ASN A 59 -3.57 17.20 -2.11
N ALA A 60 -2.84 16.43 -2.90
CA ALA A 60 -1.61 16.87 -3.54
C ALA A 60 -1.88 17.57 -4.88
N GLU A 61 -0.91 18.28 -5.41
CA GLU A 61 -1.00 18.98 -6.70
C GLU A 61 -0.87 18.02 -7.89
N SER A 62 -0.26 16.86 -7.69
CA SER A 62 -0.19 15.75 -8.67
C SER A 62 0.11 14.42 -7.97
N GLU A 63 0.06 13.35 -8.74
CA GLU A 63 0.42 12.02 -8.24
C GLU A 63 1.91 11.91 -7.86
N LEU A 64 2.79 12.70 -8.49
CA LEU A 64 4.21 12.73 -8.15
C LEU A 64 4.42 13.26 -6.73
N GLU A 65 3.76 14.38 -6.37
CA GLU A 65 3.81 14.90 -5.01
C GLU A 65 3.15 13.94 -4.03
N ALA A 66 2.01 13.34 -4.41
CA ALA A 66 1.31 12.39 -3.55
C ALA A 66 2.18 11.20 -3.16
N VAL A 67 2.83 10.55 -4.13
CA VAL A 67 3.72 9.41 -3.85
C VAL A 67 4.99 9.84 -3.13
N GLY A 68 5.54 11.03 -3.43
CA GLY A 68 6.71 11.60 -2.75
C GLY A 68 6.45 11.88 -1.27
N MET A 69 5.31 12.50 -0.94
CA MET A 69 4.88 12.73 0.45
C MET A 69 4.66 11.41 1.19
N THR A 70 4.05 10.43 0.51
CA THR A 70 3.83 9.09 1.06
C THR A 70 5.16 8.38 1.34
N TRP A 71 6.14 8.49 0.43
CA TRP A 71 7.49 7.99 0.63
C TRP A 71 8.13 8.55 1.90
N GLY A 72 8.04 9.89 2.09
CA GLY A 72 8.50 10.53 3.31
C GLY A 72 7.84 9.96 4.56
N ALA A 73 6.52 9.82 4.57
CA ALA A 73 5.78 9.23 5.68
C ALA A 73 6.19 7.78 5.96
N LEU A 74 6.35 6.95 4.92
CA LEU A 74 6.82 5.57 5.05
C LEU A 74 8.20 5.48 5.70
N SER A 75 9.10 6.41 5.37
CA SER A 75 10.46 6.45 5.92
C SER A 75 10.48 6.66 7.43
N THR A 76 9.43 7.25 8.01
CA THR A 76 9.27 7.36 9.48
C THR A 76 8.78 6.08 10.15
N GLY A 77 8.47 5.04 9.37
CA GLY A 77 7.89 3.79 9.87
C GLY A 77 6.36 3.80 9.97
N ALA A 78 5.70 4.92 9.67
CA ALA A 78 4.25 5.00 9.64
C ALA A 78 3.67 4.08 8.56
N ARG A 79 2.49 3.53 8.79
CA ARG A 79 1.68 2.94 7.71
C ARG A 79 1.06 4.07 6.91
N ALA A 80 1.45 4.16 5.65
CA ALA A 80 1.02 5.19 4.72
C ALA A 80 0.57 4.58 3.40
N ALA A 81 -0.31 5.30 2.72
CA ALA A 81 -0.81 4.88 1.42
C ALA A 81 -1.00 6.09 0.50
N CYS A 82 -1.03 5.83 -0.79
CA CYS A 82 -1.45 6.76 -1.82
C CYS A 82 -2.36 6.03 -2.83
N GLY A 83 -2.82 6.73 -3.82
CA GLY A 83 -3.60 6.09 -4.87
C GLY A 83 -3.85 7.00 -6.05
N SER A 84 -4.34 6.41 -7.12
CA SER A 84 -4.82 7.09 -8.33
C SER A 84 -5.56 6.11 -9.26
N THR A 85 -5.67 6.50 -10.51
CA THR A 85 -6.13 5.69 -11.65
C THR A 85 -4.94 5.31 -12.54
N GLY A 86 -5.18 4.71 -13.69
CA GLY A 86 -4.12 4.27 -14.61
C GLY A 86 -3.15 5.35 -15.05
N GLN A 87 -3.64 6.56 -15.35
CA GLN A 87 -2.77 7.67 -15.77
C GLN A 87 -1.85 8.13 -14.63
N GLY A 88 -2.41 8.30 -13.42
CA GLY A 88 -1.60 8.63 -12.26
C GLY A 88 -0.68 7.51 -11.84
N LEU A 89 -1.10 6.24 -12.02
CA LEU A 89 -0.23 5.10 -11.83
C LEU A 89 1.00 5.17 -12.76
N SER A 90 0.82 5.65 -14.01
CA SER A 90 1.94 5.88 -14.94
C SER A 90 2.95 6.88 -14.38
N LEU A 91 2.47 8.00 -13.85
CA LEU A 91 3.33 9.03 -13.24
C LEU A 91 4.10 8.51 -12.02
N MET A 92 3.51 7.62 -11.23
CA MET A 92 4.12 7.10 -10.01
C MET A 92 5.11 5.95 -10.21
N GLN A 93 5.26 5.40 -11.43
CA GLN A 93 6.04 4.19 -11.67
C GLN A 93 7.52 4.31 -11.28
N GLU A 94 8.15 5.45 -11.54
CA GLU A 94 9.52 5.70 -11.11
C GLU A 94 9.64 5.62 -9.59
N SER A 95 8.77 6.33 -8.87
CA SER A 95 8.75 6.32 -7.41
C SER A 95 8.50 4.93 -6.84
N PHE A 96 7.67 4.12 -7.47
CA PHE A 96 7.44 2.73 -7.02
C PHE A 96 8.70 1.89 -7.14
N SER A 97 9.48 2.05 -8.20
CA SER A 97 10.76 1.36 -8.35
C SER A 97 11.76 1.75 -7.26
N GLU A 98 11.87 3.04 -6.97
CA GLU A 98 12.77 3.56 -5.93
C GLU A 98 12.31 3.20 -4.51
N ILE A 99 11.01 3.25 -4.23
CA ILE A 99 10.42 2.80 -2.96
C ILE A 99 10.68 1.30 -2.74
N THR A 100 10.61 0.50 -3.82
CA THR A 100 10.95 -0.92 -3.77
C THR A 100 12.43 -1.14 -3.42
N LEU A 101 13.33 -0.37 -4.04
CA LEU A 101 14.77 -0.42 -3.73
C LEU A 101 15.06 0.05 -2.28
N ALA A 102 14.33 1.05 -1.81
CA ALA A 102 14.40 1.54 -0.44
C ALA A 102 13.75 0.58 0.57
N GLU A 103 13.09 -0.47 0.10
CA GLU A 103 12.36 -1.45 0.92
C GLU A 103 11.35 -0.80 1.88
N LEU A 104 10.53 0.10 1.36
CA LEU A 104 9.48 0.76 2.12
C LEU A 104 8.12 0.12 1.87
N PRO A 105 7.31 -0.05 2.92
CA PRO A 105 6.05 -0.79 2.87
C PRO A 105 4.89 0.07 2.34
N LEU A 106 4.88 0.36 1.05
CA LEU A 106 3.85 1.17 0.41
C LEU A 106 2.57 0.36 0.13
N VAL A 107 1.41 0.94 0.41
CA VAL A 107 0.12 0.46 -0.10
C VAL A 107 -0.42 1.49 -1.10
N VAL A 108 -0.87 1.00 -2.26
CA VAL A 108 -1.40 1.85 -3.34
C VAL A 108 -2.83 1.42 -3.67
N PHE A 109 -3.74 2.38 -3.70
CA PHE A 109 -5.11 2.17 -4.19
C PHE A 109 -5.16 2.57 -5.66
N ASN A 110 -5.29 1.59 -6.55
CA ASN A 110 -5.49 1.85 -7.97
C ASN A 110 -6.95 1.55 -8.34
N MET A 111 -7.72 2.60 -8.60
CA MET A 111 -9.07 2.48 -9.14
C MET A 111 -8.99 2.59 -10.66
N ALA A 112 -8.90 1.44 -11.32
CA ALA A 112 -8.66 1.33 -12.75
C ALA A 112 -9.80 1.92 -13.59
N ARG A 113 -9.47 2.52 -14.71
CA ARG A 113 -10.42 2.96 -15.75
C ARG A 113 -10.60 1.94 -16.86
N GLY A 114 -9.69 1.03 -17.00
CA GLY A 114 -9.74 0.02 -18.05
C GLY A 114 -8.75 -1.11 -17.82
N GLN A 115 -8.94 -2.18 -18.57
CA GLN A 115 -8.13 -3.40 -18.43
C GLN A 115 -6.64 -3.22 -18.68
N GLN A 116 -6.25 -2.20 -19.45
CA GLN A 116 -4.84 -1.88 -19.70
C GLN A 116 -4.07 -1.50 -18.44
N ASP A 117 -4.74 -0.97 -17.42
CA ASP A 117 -4.13 -0.60 -16.15
C ASP A 117 -3.57 -1.82 -15.41
N TYR A 118 -4.13 -3.01 -15.68
CA TYR A 118 -3.66 -4.27 -15.14
C TYR A 118 -2.18 -4.54 -15.48
N TYR A 119 -1.78 -4.29 -16.71
CA TYR A 119 -0.38 -4.51 -17.11
C TYR A 119 0.58 -3.53 -16.43
N GLN A 120 0.17 -2.29 -16.24
CA GLN A 120 0.94 -1.31 -15.48
C GLN A 120 1.11 -1.74 -14.01
N ALA A 121 0.03 -2.20 -13.39
CA ALA A 121 0.06 -2.66 -12.00
C ALA A 121 0.94 -3.91 -11.83
N THR A 122 0.86 -4.87 -12.76
CA THR A 122 1.51 -6.18 -12.61
C THR A 122 2.90 -6.27 -13.23
N ARG A 123 3.20 -5.48 -14.29
CA ARG A 123 4.48 -5.52 -15.00
C ARG A 123 5.37 -4.33 -14.70
N GLY A 124 4.80 -3.26 -14.14
CA GLY A 124 5.51 -2.04 -13.85
C GLY A 124 5.78 -1.17 -15.08
N GLY A 125 6.61 -0.17 -14.94
CA GLY A 125 6.95 0.82 -15.97
C GLY A 125 8.05 1.77 -15.49
N GLY A 126 8.50 1.62 -14.25
CA GLY A 126 9.61 2.37 -13.67
C GLY A 126 10.97 1.79 -14.07
N HIS A 127 12.00 2.27 -13.40
CA HIS A 127 13.39 1.88 -13.68
C HIS A 127 13.81 0.65 -12.89
N GLY A 128 14.38 -0.31 -13.57
CA GLY A 128 15.00 -1.50 -12.96
C GLY A 128 14.04 -2.69 -12.81
N ASP A 129 14.55 -3.71 -12.15
CA ASP A 129 13.89 -4.99 -11.97
C ASP A 129 13.19 -5.01 -10.61
N TYR A 130 11.94 -4.60 -10.58
CA TYR A 130 11.11 -4.61 -9.38
C TYR A 130 9.78 -5.30 -9.66
N ARG A 131 9.09 -5.71 -8.61
CA ARG A 131 7.75 -6.28 -8.69
C ARG A 131 6.89 -5.73 -7.59
N HIS A 132 5.63 -5.53 -7.91
CA HIS A 132 4.60 -5.27 -6.93
C HIS A 132 3.88 -6.55 -6.53
N ILE A 133 3.30 -6.56 -5.35
CA ILE A 133 2.23 -7.48 -5.02
C ILE A 133 0.94 -6.80 -5.44
N VAL A 134 0.08 -7.48 -6.19
CA VAL A 134 -1.19 -6.91 -6.67
C VAL A 134 -2.33 -7.78 -6.18
N LEU A 135 -3.27 -7.17 -5.46
CA LEU A 135 -4.47 -7.81 -4.95
C LEU A 135 -5.68 -7.21 -5.66
N ALA A 136 -6.41 -8.02 -6.39
CA ALA A 136 -7.56 -7.61 -7.19
C ALA A 136 -8.85 -8.22 -6.60
N PRO A 137 -9.58 -7.48 -5.75
CA PRO A 137 -10.81 -7.96 -5.15
C PRO A 137 -11.96 -8.02 -6.17
N GLN A 138 -12.83 -9.01 -6.04
CA GLN A 138 -14.02 -9.18 -6.87
C GLN A 138 -15.25 -8.42 -6.35
N ASP A 139 -15.28 -8.10 -5.05
CA ASP A 139 -16.39 -7.40 -4.39
C ASP A 139 -15.88 -6.51 -3.24
N VAL A 140 -16.77 -5.74 -2.62
CA VAL A 140 -16.40 -4.78 -1.56
C VAL A 140 -15.89 -5.51 -0.31
N LYS A 141 -16.49 -6.65 0.02
CA LYS A 141 -16.06 -7.45 1.17
C LYS A 141 -14.63 -7.93 1.00
N GLU A 142 -14.32 -8.53 -0.15
CA GLU A 142 -12.95 -8.97 -0.46
C GLU A 142 -11.99 -7.77 -0.53
N GLY A 143 -12.48 -6.62 -1.01
CA GLY A 143 -11.73 -5.35 -0.98
C GLY A 143 -11.29 -4.96 0.42
N VAL A 144 -12.18 -5.06 1.40
CA VAL A 144 -11.86 -4.80 2.82
C VAL A 144 -10.82 -5.78 3.36
N GLU A 145 -10.92 -7.07 2.99
CA GLU A 145 -9.95 -8.09 3.39
C GLU A 145 -8.60 -7.86 2.70
N HIS A 146 -8.60 -7.55 1.41
CA HIS A 146 -7.38 -7.29 0.63
C HIS A 146 -6.65 -6.03 1.09
N VAL A 147 -7.35 -4.97 1.47
CA VAL A 147 -6.70 -3.78 2.04
C VAL A 147 -5.95 -4.11 3.32
N GLN A 148 -6.55 -4.86 4.23
CA GLN A 148 -5.90 -5.26 5.47
C GLN A 148 -4.71 -6.19 5.21
N LEU A 149 -4.87 -7.15 4.29
CA LEU A 149 -3.80 -8.02 3.82
C LEU A 149 -2.67 -7.22 3.16
N ALA A 150 -3.00 -6.19 2.36
CA ALA A 150 -2.01 -5.35 1.69
C ALA A 150 -1.07 -4.65 2.69
N PHE A 151 -1.61 -4.08 3.78
CA PHE A 151 -0.77 -3.48 4.83
C PHE A 151 0.12 -4.50 5.54
N HIS A 152 -0.40 -5.71 5.79
CA HIS A 152 0.42 -6.77 6.37
C HIS A 152 1.54 -7.22 5.41
N LEU A 153 1.21 -7.49 4.15
CA LEU A 153 2.18 -7.94 3.16
C LEU A 153 3.23 -6.86 2.85
N ALA A 154 2.80 -5.59 2.78
CA ALA A 154 3.72 -4.47 2.58
C ALA A 154 4.76 -4.40 3.71
N ASP A 155 4.32 -4.45 4.96
CA ASP A 155 5.20 -4.46 6.12
C ASP A 155 6.09 -5.71 6.17
N LYS A 156 5.54 -6.89 5.87
CA LYS A 156 6.25 -8.17 5.90
C LYS A 156 7.38 -8.22 4.87
N TRP A 157 7.07 -7.85 3.65
CA TRP A 157 8.00 -7.93 2.53
C TRP A 157 8.79 -6.64 2.30
N ARG A 158 8.39 -5.53 2.97
CA ARG A 158 8.95 -4.19 2.74
C ARG A 158 8.95 -3.88 1.24
N ASN A 159 7.76 -3.92 0.66
CA ASN A 159 7.55 -3.86 -0.77
C ASN A 159 6.21 -3.18 -1.07
N PRO A 160 6.07 -2.46 -2.20
CA PRO A 160 4.78 -1.94 -2.62
C PRO A 160 3.74 -3.05 -2.86
N VAL A 161 2.54 -2.83 -2.34
CA VAL A 161 1.36 -3.66 -2.57
C VAL A 161 0.24 -2.80 -3.15
N LEU A 162 -0.29 -3.19 -4.29
CA LEU A 162 -1.38 -2.51 -4.95
C LEU A 162 -2.70 -3.23 -4.66
N VAL A 163 -3.70 -2.47 -4.23
CA VAL A 163 -5.10 -2.90 -4.26
C VAL A 163 -5.68 -2.41 -5.57
N TYR A 164 -5.93 -3.36 -6.47
CA TYR A 164 -6.38 -3.10 -7.82
C TYR A 164 -7.90 -3.23 -7.91
N GLY A 165 -8.59 -2.13 -7.84
CA GLY A 165 -10.02 -2.02 -8.03
C GLY A 165 -10.37 -1.31 -9.33
N ASP A 166 -11.66 -1.07 -9.50
CA ASP A 166 -12.21 -0.34 -10.64
C ASP A 166 -13.38 0.55 -10.21
N TYR A 167 -14.06 1.13 -11.18
CA TYR A 167 -15.24 1.96 -10.96
C TYR A 167 -16.34 1.18 -10.21
N LEU A 168 -16.60 -0.07 -10.57
CA LEU A 168 -17.65 -0.86 -9.94
C LEU A 168 -17.34 -1.13 -8.47
N LEU A 169 -16.11 -1.54 -8.18
CA LEU A 169 -15.68 -1.75 -6.79
C LEU A 169 -15.83 -0.46 -5.96
N ALA A 170 -15.44 0.69 -6.51
CA ALA A 170 -15.48 1.96 -5.79
C ALA A 170 -16.91 2.41 -5.46
N HIS A 171 -17.87 2.19 -6.37
CA HIS A 171 -19.24 2.71 -6.26
C HIS A 171 -20.31 1.68 -5.88
N THR A 172 -19.98 0.41 -5.85
CA THR A 172 -20.92 -0.62 -5.37
C THR A 172 -21.17 -0.45 -3.89
N GLN A 173 -22.43 -0.57 -3.48
CA GLN A 173 -22.83 -0.54 -2.09
C GLN A 173 -23.09 -1.95 -1.58
N GLU A 174 -22.47 -2.31 -0.47
CA GLU A 174 -22.67 -3.58 0.21
C GLU A 174 -22.89 -3.39 1.71
N ALA A 175 -23.70 -4.28 2.30
CA ALA A 175 -23.85 -4.34 3.74
C ALA A 175 -22.71 -5.18 4.33
N ILE A 176 -21.72 -4.52 4.90
CA ILE A 176 -20.49 -5.15 5.41
C ILE A 176 -20.21 -4.76 6.86
N SER A 177 -19.41 -5.57 7.54
CA SER A 177 -18.77 -5.27 8.82
C SER A 177 -17.27 -5.24 8.63
N ILE A 178 -16.61 -4.19 9.10
CA ILE A 178 -15.18 -4.02 9.00
C ILE A 178 -14.55 -4.31 10.36
N GLU A 179 -13.96 -5.48 10.48
CA GLU A 179 -13.28 -5.93 11.68
C GLU A 179 -11.77 -6.02 11.43
N PRO A 180 -10.93 -5.75 12.44
CA PRO A 180 -9.50 -5.98 12.34
C PRO A 180 -9.21 -7.46 12.06
N MET A 181 -8.49 -7.75 10.98
CA MET A 181 -7.98 -9.09 10.71
C MET A 181 -6.75 -9.36 11.59
N SER A 182 -6.60 -10.61 12.00
CA SER A 182 -5.44 -11.05 12.75
C SER A 182 -4.37 -11.59 11.81
N PHE A 183 -3.17 -11.05 11.93
CA PHE A 183 -1.99 -11.49 11.19
C PHE A 183 -0.86 -11.87 12.16
N PRO A 184 0.11 -12.69 11.72
CA PRO A 184 1.32 -12.93 12.49
C PRO A 184 2.05 -11.63 12.85
N GLU A 185 2.60 -11.57 14.05
CA GLU A 185 3.38 -10.42 14.50
C GLU A 185 4.64 -10.26 13.64
N LEU A 186 4.91 -9.03 13.24
CA LEU A 186 6.08 -8.68 12.45
C LEU A 186 7.14 -8.00 13.31
N PRO A 187 8.43 -8.11 12.93
CA PRO A 187 9.50 -7.41 13.63
C PRO A 187 9.26 -5.90 13.69
N LYS A 188 9.71 -5.26 14.77
CA LYS A 188 9.67 -3.80 14.89
C LYS A 188 10.46 -3.15 13.76
N LYS A 189 9.97 -1.99 13.31
CA LYS A 189 10.56 -1.21 12.21
C LYS A 189 11.82 -0.45 12.65
N GLY A 190 12.84 -1.17 13.13
CA GLY A 190 14.10 -0.57 13.60
C GLY A 190 14.90 0.17 12.53
N TRP A 191 14.49 0.08 11.27
CA TRP A 191 15.03 0.82 10.13
C TRP A 191 14.44 2.24 9.99
N ALA A 192 13.35 2.54 10.68
CA ALA A 192 12.60 3.78 10.49
C ALA A 192 13.36 5.01 11.04
N VAL A 193 13.09 6.16 10.41
CA VAL A 193 13.52 7.48 10.90
C VAL A 193 12.38 8.04 11.75
N ASP A 194 12.20 7.51 12.96
CA ASP A 194 11.08 7.85 13.85
C ASP A 194 11.41 8.94 14.89
N GLY A 195 12.61 9.53 14.80
CA GLY A 195 13.10 10.52 15.75
C GLY A 195 13.57 9.96 17.09
N THR A 196 13.54 8.64 17.26
CA THR A 196 14.04 7.97 18.46
C THR A 196 15.47 7.46 18.26
N GLN A 197 16.19 7.19 19.36
CA GLN A 197 17.52 6.58 19.30
C GLN A 197 17.49 5.13 18.81
N THR A 198 16.33 4.49 18.81
CA THR A 198 16.13 3.12 18.35
C THR A 198 15.83 3.03 16.86
N GLY A 199 15.39 4.13 16.24
CA GLY A 199 15.27 4.23 14.80
C GLY A 199 16.68 4.38 14.20
N SER A 200 17.12 3.38 13.42
CA SER A 200 18.47 3.40 12.85
C SER A 200 18.67 4.44 11.74
N GLY A 201 17.59 5.04 11.25
CA GLY A 201 17.61 5.92 10.10
C GLY A 201 18.14 5.24 8.83
N GLN A 202 18.11 3.93 8.78
CA GLN A 202 18.67 3.11 7.70
C GLN A 202 17.65 2.60 6.69
N SER A 203 16.56 3.31 6.53
CA SER A 203 15.69 3.12 5.36
C SER A 203 16.33 3.75 4.11
N ARG A 204 17.52 3.33 3.75
CA ARG A 204 18.33 4.02 2.74
C ARG A 204 18.64 3.16 1.55
N GLY A 205 17.69 2.44 1.05
CA GLY A 205 18.01 1.48 0.01
C GLY A 205 18.98 0.41 0.50
N VAL A 206 19.06 0.22 1.82
CA VAL A 206 19.77 -0.90 2.40
C VAL A 206 18.80 -2.04 2.48
N THR A 207 19.00 -3.01 1.63
CA THR A 207 18.14 -4.19 1.63
C THR A 207 18.38 -5.03 2.87
N PRO A 208 17.40 -5.83 3.35
CA PRO A 208 17.61 -6.84 4.38
C PRO A 208 18.71 -7.83 4.01
N LEU A 209 19.09 -7.89 2.75
CA LEU A 209 20.16 -8.73 2.22
C LEU A 209 21.57 -8.17 2.50
N GLY A 210 21.65 -7.05 3.22
CA GLY A 210 22.92 -6.47 3.63
C GLY A 210 23.76 -5.90 2.50
N VAL A 211 23.17 -5.72 1.32
CA VAL A 211 23.85 -5.14 0.19
C VAL A 211 23.92 -3.64 0.38
N ALA A 212 25.07 -3.20 0.73
CA ALA A 212 25.49 -1.83 0.84
C ALA A 212 25.08 -1.06 2.10
N LYS A 213 26.06 -0.95 2.90
CA LYS A 213 26.11 0.00 4.02
C LYS A 213 26.30 1.45 3.57
N THR A 214 26.51 1.70 2.28
CA THR A 214 26.70 3.03 1.70
C THR A 214 25.77 3.20 0.52
N GLY A 215 25.02 4.31 0.46
CA GLY A 215 23.92 4.54 -0.48
C GLY A 215 24.21 4.25 -1.96
N GLN A 216 25.48 4.38 -2.41
CA GLN A 216 25.83 4.10 -3.80
C GLN A 216 25.82 2.62 -4.16
N ALA A 217 26.19 1.75 -3.24
CA ALA A 217 26.26 0.32 -3.54
C ALA A 217 24.88 -0.35 -3.43
N ALA A 218 23.94 0.20 -2.62
CA ALA A 218 22.59 -0.27 -2.55
C ALA A 218 21.80 -0.06 -3.85
N MET A 219 22.12 1.00 -4.56
CA MET A 219 21.58 1.32 -5.88
C MET A 219 22.31 0.59 -7.01
N GLY A 220 23.35 -0.15 -6.72
CA GLY A 220 24.16 -0.86 -7.70
C GLY A 220 23.48 -2.11 -8.26
N GLN A 221 24.03 -2.61 -9.38
CA GLN A 221 23.48 -3.79 -10.06
C GLN A 221 23.48 -5.05 -9.19
N GLU A 222 24.42 -5.18 -8.26
CA GLU A 222 24.49 -6.32 -7.34
C GLU A 222 23.30 -6.38 -6.38
N GLY A 223 22.86 -5.23 -5.86
CA GLY A 223 21.67 -5.14 -5.02
C GLY A 223 20.41 -5.53 -5.76
N LYS A 224 20.27 -5.08 -7.00
CA LYS A 224 19.16 -5.45 -7.88
C LYS A 224 19.15 -6.94 -8.20
N ALA A 225 20.28 -7.50 -8.53
CA ALA A 225 20.42 -8.93 -8.83
C ALA A 225 20.06 -9.80 -7.60
N GLN A 226 20.47 -9.40 -6.40
CA GLN A 226 20.11 -10.09 -5.16
C GLN A 226 18.63 -9.99 -4.85
N TYR A 227 18.00 -8.83 -5.06
CA TYR A 227 16.56 -8.66 -4.89
C TYR A 227 15.78 -9.63 -5.78
N ILE A 228 16.13 -9.70 -7.08
CA ILE A 228 15.49 -10.61 -8.03
C ILE A 228 15.71 -12.06 -7.61
N ALA A 229 16.93 -12.44 -7.29
CA ALA A 229 17.29 -13.83 -7.01
C ALA A 229 16.69 -14.39 -5.72
N THR A 230 16.40 -13.54 -4.74
CA THR A 230 15.97 -13.98 -3.40
C THR A 230 14.59 -13.53 -3.02
N LYS A 231 14.27 -12.25 -3.10
CA LYS A 231 13.02 -11.70 -2.58
C LYS A 231 11.82 -12.00 -3.48
N ILE A 232 11.97 -11.81 -4.79
CA ILE A 232 10.89 -12.06 -5.75
C ILE A 232 10.39 -13.50 -5.68
N PRO A 233 11.23 -14.54 -5.77
CA PRO A 233 10.76 -15.92 -5.69
C PRO A 233 10.07 -16.27 -4.38
N LEU A 234 10.44 -15.63 -3.27
CA LEU A 234 9.78 -15.84 -1.98
C LEU A 234 8.39 -15.21 -1.96
N MET A 235 8.26 -13.98 -2.47
CA MET A 235 6.96 -13.31 -2.60
C MET A 235 6.01 -14.08 -3.52
N GLU A 236 6.49 -14.54 -4.67
CA GLU A 236 5.69 -15.32 -5.63
C GLU A 236 5.18 -16.65 -5.07
N ARG A 237 5.89 -17.26 -4.13
CA ARG A 237 5.44 -18.47 -3.44
C ARG A 237 4.31 -18.21 -2.45
N GLU A 238 4.30 -17.04 -1.86
CA GLU A 238 3.31 -16.69 -0.84
C GLU A 238 2.03 -16.11 -1.43
N VAL A 239 2.19 -15.26 -2.42
CA VAL A 239 1.07 -14.62 -3.14
C VAL A 239 0.89 -15.35 -4.46
N ARG A 240 0.04 -16.36 -4.48
CA ARG A 240 -0.34 -17.03 -5.73
C ARG A 240 -1.36 -16.16 -6.46
N PHE A 241 -1.01 -15.78 -7.66
CA PHE A 241 -1.89 -15.09 -8.60
C PHE A 241 -2.75 -16.11 -9.33
#